data_1c915e711c7756e881d5737f0a6f8129
#
_entry.id   1c915e711c7756e881d5737f0a6f8129
#
_cell.length_a   1.000
_cell.length_b   1.000
_cell.length_c   1.000
_cell.angle_alpha   90.00
_cell.angle_beta   90.00
_cell.angle_gamma   90.00
#
_symmetry.space_group_name_H-M   'P 1'
#
loop_
_entity.id
_entity.type
_entity.pdbx_description
1 polymer ?
#
loop_
_entity_poly.entity_id
_entity_poly.type
_entity_poly.pdbx_seq_one_letter_code
_entity_poly.pdbx_strand_id
1 'polypeptide(L)'
;MEINLNGRTALITGGSLGLGFAMAKALSEAGSNVIIVARNEKNLEAAHQELEAKKSGDIFSYRCDVQDANEIDNLFNHISKDIGPVDILINNAGRSAAKPFNLISDEEWRDDIDLKLMAAIRLSRLVWEDMKQKKWGRIINLLNVYAKAPGAETAPTSVTRAAGMALTKVLSAEGASHNILVNAMLIGFIESDQIKRRYEASGSNDSLETFIREAGSHLPMGRMGTAEECANLALFLASDNASYITGCAINMDGGLSKVP
;
A
#
# COMPACT_ATOMS: atom_id res chain seq x y z
N MET A 1 21.90 6.78 5.53
CA MET A 1 21.21 5.87 6.44
C MET A 1 21.16 4.53 5.73
N GLU A 2 21.76 3.51 6.31
CA GLU A 2 21.69 2.16 5.76
C GLU A 2 20.51 1.45 6.41
N ILE A 3 19.65 0.82 5.59
CA ILE A 3 18.50 0.03 6.04
C ILE A 3 18.78 -1.42 5.67
N ASN A 4 18.73 -2.30 6.66
CA ASN A 4 18.92 -3.73 6.49
C ASN A 4 17.68 -4.46 7.03
N LEU A 5 17.05 -5.27 6.16
CA LEU A 5 15.87 -6.06 6.46
C LEU A 5 16.13 -7.57 6.34
N ASN A 6 17.40 -8.00 6.39
CA ASN A 6 17.77 -9.42 6.33
C ASN A 6 17.01 -10.23 7.39
N GLY A 7 16.46 -11.36 6.97
CA GLY A 7 15.69 -12.25 7.84
C GLY A 7 14.27 -11.76 8.15
N ARG A 8 13.81 -10.65 7.56
CA ARG A 8 12.42 -10.18 7.63
C ARG A 8 11.63 -10.66 6.42
N THR A 9 10.37 -10.93 6.62
CA THR A 9 9.42 -11.31 5.55
C THR A 9 8.36 -10.22 5.41
N ALA A 10 8.25 -9.66 4.21
CA ALA A 10 7.30 -8.61 3.87
C ALA A 10 6.20 -9.14 2.96
N LEU A 11 4.94 -8.84 3.29
CA LEU A 11 3.76 -9.11 2.47
C LEU A 11 3.21 -7.80 1.91
N ILE A 12 3.10 -7.68 0.58
CA ILE A 12 2.62 -6.49 -0.10
C ILE A 12 1.40 -6.83 -0.95
N THR A 13 0.23 -6.28 -0.60
CA THR A 13 -0.96 -6.41 -1.42
C THR A 13 -0.95 -5.42 -2.58
N GLY A 14 -1.40 -5.85 -3.77
CA GLY A 14 -1.27 -5.06 -4.99
C GLY A 14 0.19 -4.86 -5.41
N GLY A 15 1.06 -5.85 -5.10
CA GLY A 15 2.52 -5.78 -5.29
C GLY A 15 3.00 -5.99 -6.73
N SER A 16 2.10 -6.21 -7.69
CA SER A 16 2.48 -6.53 -9.08
C SER A 16 2.70 -5.32 -9.99
N LEU A 17 2.28 -4.12 -9.59
CA LEU A 17 2.37 -2.90 -10.42
C LEU A 17 2.51 -1.65 -9.54
N GLY A 18 3.03 -0.58 -10.14
CA GLY A 18 3.03 0.77 -9.58
C GLY A 18 3.67 0.87 -8.20
N LEU A 19 2.97 1.49 -7.25
CA LEU A 19 3.49 1.74 -5.90
C LEU A 19 3.83 0.46 -5.15
N GLY A 20 2.96 -0.56 -5.24
CA GLY A 20 3.17 -1.86 -4.59
C GLY A 20 4.42 -2.55 -5.10
N PHE A 21 4.64 -2.52 -6.41
CA PHE A 21 5.85 -3.09 -7.02
C PHE A 21 7.12 -2.33 -6.61
N ALA A 22 7.08 -1.00 -6.62
CA ALA A 22 8.23 -0.19 -6.19
C ALA A 22 8.60 -0.44 -4.72
N MET A 23 7.58 -0.57 -3.82
CA MET A 23 7.81 -0.93 -2.43
C MET A 23 8.37 -2.35 -2.28
N ALA A 24 7.85 -3.32 -3.03
CA ALA A 24 8.35 -4.69 -3.04
C ALA A 24 9.84 -4.74 -3.45
N LYS A 25 10.20 -3.98 -4.49
CA LYS A 25 11.58 -3.86 -4.97
C LYS A 25 12.50 -3.26 -3.92
N ALA A 26 12.11 -2.13 -3.31
CA ALA A 26 12.94 -1.47 -2.28
C ALA A 26 13.16 -2.37 -1.05
N LEU A 27 12.12 -3.10 -0.60
CA LEU A 27 12.24 -4.04 0.52
C LEU A 27 13.12 -5.24 0.17
N SER A 28 13.00 -5.78 -1.05
CA SER A 28 13.87 -6.86 -1.54
C SER A 28 15.34 -6.43 -1.64
N GLU A 29 15.61 -5.26 -2.19
CA GLU A 29 16.96 -4.70 -2.28
C GLU A 29 17.58 -4.44 -0.88
N ALA A 30 16.75 -4.20 0.14
CA ALA A 30 17.16 -4.08 1.54
C ALA A 30 17.32 -5.44 2.26
N GLY A 31 17.16 -6.57 1.57
CA GLY A 31 17.41 -7.92 2.09
C GLY A 31 16.18 -8.65 2.66
N SER A 32 14.98 -8.07 2.54
CA SER A 32 13.76 -8.77 2.98
C SER A 32 13.37 -9.89 2.02
N ASN A 33 12.85 -11.00 2.55
CA ASN A 33 12.00 -11.88 1.76
C ASN A 33 10.71 -11.13 1.42
N VAL A 34 10.25 -11.22 0.18
CA VAL A 34 9.12 -10.44 -0.29
C VAL A 34 8.03 -11.35 -0.87
N ILE A 35 6.83 -11.18 -0.37
CA ILE A 35 5.62 -11.84 -0.87
C ILE A 35 4.77 -10.78 -1.57
N ILE A 36 4.63 -10.86 -2.88
CA ILE A 36 3.74 -10.01 -3.65
C ILE A 36 2.41 -10.72 -3.91
N VAL A 37 1.32 -9.98 -3.73
CA VAL A 37 -0.04 -10.50 -3.90
C VAL A 37 -0.83 -9.61 -4.84
N ALA A 38 -1.46 -10.20 -5.86
CA ALA A 38 -2.33 -9.50 -6.80
C ALA A 38 -3.32 -10.46 -7.47
N ARG A 39 -4.33 -9.91 -8.17
CA ARG A 39 -5.37 -10.71 -8.86
C ARG A 39 -4.96 -11.16 -10.25
N ASN A 40 -4.16 -10.36 -10.94
CA ASN A 40 -3.78 -10.63 -12.33
C ASN A 40 -2.50 -11.46 -12.37
N GLU A 41 -2.60 -12.71 -12.76
CA GLU A 41 -1.49 -13.67 -12.81
C GLU A 41 -0.37 -13.22 -13.73
N LYS A 42 -0.70 -12.70 -14.92
CA LYS A 42 0.31 -12.25 -15.90
C LYS A 42 1.18 -11.11 -15.35
N ASN A 43 0.54 -10.11 -14.70
CA ASN A 43 1.28 -9.01 -14.11
C ASN A 43 2.09 -9.48 -12.90
N LEU A 44 1.55 -10.43 -12.14
CA LEU A 44 2.19 -11.01 -10.97
C LEU A 44 3.44 -11.79 -11.35
N GLU A 45 3.37 -12.59 -12.40
CA GLU A 45 4.51 -13.34 -12.92
C GLU A 45 5.60 -12.42 -13.46
N ALA A 46 5.25 -11.39 -14.23
CA ALA A 46 6.21 -10.39 -14.72
C ALA A 46 6.91 -9.65 -13.58
N ALA A 47 6.16 -9.26 -12.55
CA ALA A 47 6.71 -8.61 -11.36
C ALA A 47 7.64 -9.56 -10.58
N HIS A 48 7.26 -10.81 -10.43
CA HIS A 48 8.09 -11.82 -9.77
C HIS A 48 9.44 -11.97 -10.48
N GLN A 49 9.43 -12.15 -11.81
CA GLN A 49 10.64 -12.31 -12.62
C GLN A 49 11.57 -11.08 -12.52
N GLU A 50 11.00 -9.86 -12.54
CA GLU A 50 11.78 -8.63 -12.40
C GLU A 50 12.41 -8.51 -11.01
N LEU A 51 11.69 -8.85 -9.94
CA LEU A 51 12.20 -8.84 -8.57
C LEU A 51 13.28 -9.91 -8.37
N GLU A 52 13.07 -11.14 -8.89
CA GLU A 52 14.03 -12.23 -8.82
C GLU A 52 15.40 -11.87 -9.43
N ALA A 53 15.41 -11.08 -10.52
CA ALA A 53 16.63 -10.69 -11.20
C ALA A 53 17.55 -9.77 -10.37
N LYS A 54 17.03 -9.12 -9.32
CA LYS A 54 17.73 -8.10 -8.51
C LYS A 54 17.60 -8.33 -7.00
N LYS A 55 17.14 -9.50 -6.58
CA LYS A 55 16.83 -9.80 -5.18
C LYS A 55 18.06 -9.88 -4.29
N SER A 56 17.86 -9.54 -3.03
CA SER A 56 18.78 -9.86 -1.92
C SER A 56 18.15 -10.85 -0.92
N GLY A 57 16.81 -11.00 -0.93
CA GLY A 57 16.05 -12.03 -0.22
C GLY A 57 15.23 -12.88 -1.18
N ASP A 58 14.46 -13.84 -0.69
CA ASP A 58 13.60 -14.69 -1.52
C ASP A 58 12.34 -13.94 -1.97
N ILE A 59 11.87 -14.23 -3.19
CA ILE A 59 10.67 -13.63 -3.77
C ILE A 59 9.59 -14.70 -3.92
N PHE A 60 8.40 -14.38 -3.44
CA PHE A 60 7.20 -15.21 -3.56
C PHE A 60 6.08 -14.43 -4.19
N SER A 61 5.23 -15.08 -4.95
CA SER A 61 4.08 -14.44 -5.59
C SER A 61 2.85 -15.34 -5.49
N TYR A 62 1.73 -14.76 -5.06
CA TYR A 62 0.47 -15.48 -4.94
C TYR A 62 -0.68 -14.71 -5.56
N ARG A 63 -1.48 -15.41 -6.38
CA ARG A 63 -2.74 -14.85 -6.80
C ARG A 63 -3.71 -14.83 -5.61
N CYS A 64 -4.30 -13.67 -5.33
CA CYS A 64 -5.34 -13.53 -4.32
C CYS A 64 -6.17 -12.27 -4.60
N ASP A 65 -7.49 -12.39 -4.57
CA ASP A 65 -8.39 -11.24 -4.44
C ASP A 65 -8.59 -10.93 -2.95
N VAL A 66 -7.99 -9.84 -2.50
CA VAL A 66 -8.08 -9.42 -1.10
C VAL A 66 -9.49 -8.97 -0.66
N GLN A 67 -10.46 -8.87 -1.59
CA GLN A 67 -11.87 -8.68 -1.26
C GLN A 67 -12.51 -9.97 -0.72
N ASP A 68 -12.01 -11.14 -1.15
CA ASP A 68 -12.52 -12.44 -0.73
C ASP A 68 -11.79 -12.94 0.53
N ALA A 69 -12.55 -13.14 1.62
CA ALA A 69 -12.02 -13.61 2.88
C ALA A 69 -11.42 -15.03 2.77
N ASN A 70 -12.04 -15.91 1.98
CA ASN A 70 -11.56 -17.29 1.81
C ASN A 70 -10.25 -17.33 1.02
N GLU A 71 -10.09 -16.46 0.00
CA GLU A 71 -8.82 -16.35 -0.73
C GLU A 71 -7.70 -15.84 0.20
N ILE A 72 -7.99 -14.90 1.11
CA ILE A 72 -7.03 -14.44 2.13
C ILE A 72 -6.64 -15.59 3.08
N ASP A 73 -7.60 -16.33 3.60
CA ASP A 73 -7.33 -17.46 4.51
C ASP A 73 -6.49 -18.54 3.82
N ASN A 74 -6.80 -18.88 2.57
CA ASN A 74 -6.02 -19.79 1.76
C ASN A 74 -4.58 -19.29 1.52
N LEU A 75 -4.42 -18.00 1.21
CA LEU A 75 -3.11 -17.36 1.07
C LEU A 75 -2.26 -17.53 2.34
N PHE A 76 -2.83 -17.25 3.51
CA PHE A 76 -2.10 -17.37 4.77
C PHE A 76 -1.76 -18.81 5.14
N ASN A 77 -2.60 -19.78 4.78
CA ASN A 77 -2.27 -21.21 4.92
C ASN A 77 -1.02 -21.58 4.11
N HIS A 78 -0.88 -21.08 2.87
CA HIS A 78 0.33 -21.30 2.07
C HIS A 78 1.53 -20.57 2.66
N ILE A 79 1.40 -19.28 3.02
CA ILE A 79 2.48 -18.51 3.62
C ILE A 79 3.01 -19.17 4.88
N SER A 80 2.12 -19.57 5.80
CA SER A 80 2.51 -20.19 7.08
C SER A 80 3.23 -21.52 6.89
N LYS A 81 2.84 -22.31 5.87
CA LYS A 81 3.44 -23.61 5.59
C LYS A 81 4.78 -23.50 4.87
N ASP A 82 4.87 -22.62 3.88
CA ASP A 82 5.96 -22.64 2.90
C ASP A 82 7.04 -21.58 3.18
N ILE A 83 6.71 -20.51 3.92
CA ILE A 83 7.58 -19.35 4.12
C ILE A 83 7.79 -19.05 5.61
N GLY A 84 6.72 -19.05 6.39
CA GLY A 84 6.74 -18.70 7.80
C GLY A 84 6.06 -17.35 8.09
N PRO A 85 6.28 -16.79 9.30
CA PRO A 85 5.55 -15.62 9.76
C PRO A 85 5.96 -14.34 9.04
N VAL A 86 4.97 -13.49 8.76
CA VAL A 86 5.11 -12.18 8.14
C VAL A 86 5.51 -11.14 9.19
N ASP A 87 6.60 -10.44 8.96
CA ASP A 87 7.13 -9.39 9.83
C ASP A 87 6.66 -7.98 9.41
N ILE A 88 6.48 -7.77 8.10
CA ILE A 88 6.09 -6.48 7.50
C ILE A 88 4.86 -6.70 6.64
N LEU A 89 3.77 -5.97 6.92
CA LEU A 89 2.56 -5.98 6.12
C LEU A 89 2.34 -4.61 5.48
N ILE A 90 2.24 -4.57 4.14
CA ILE A 90 1.87 -3.36 3.40
C ILE A 90 0.50 -3.56 2.75
N ASN A 91 -0.52 -2.94 3.34
CA ASN A 91 -1.87 -2.88 2.82
C ASN A 91 -1.94 -1.80 1.73
N ASN A 92 -1.57 -2.17 0.50
CA ASN A 92 -1.51 -1.25 -0.64
C ASN A 92 -2.63 -1.48 -1.64
N ALA A 93 -3.19 -2.68 -1.73
CA ALA A 93 -4.25 -2.97 -2.71
C ALA A 93 -5.39 -1.95 -2.64
N GLY A 94 -5.72 -1.37 -3.78
CA GLY A 94 -6.79 -0.39 -3.88
C GLY A 94 -6.84 0.32 -5.22
N ARG A 95 -7.98 0.95 -5.47
CA ARG A 95 -8.22 1.80 -6.65
C ARG A 95 -9.09 2.98 -6.24
N SER A 96 -9.05 4.07 -7.01
CA SER A 96 -10.02 5.15 -6.83
C SER A 96 -11.40 4.71 -7.34
N ALA A 97 -12.43 4.94 -6.51
CA ALA A 97 -13.84 4.77 -6.86
C ALA A 97 -14.60 6.09 -6.63
N ALA A 98 -13.87 7.21 -6.60
CA ALA A 98 -14.40 8.54 -6.32
C ALA A 98 -15.37 9.00 -7.42
N LYS A 99 -16.57 9.42 -7.01
CA LYS A 99 -17.60 9.98 -7.88
C LYS A 99 -18.68 10.74 -7.08
N PRO A 100 -19.63 11.44 -7.73
CA PRO A 100 -20.72 12.14 -7.05
C PRO A 100 -21.50 11.21 -6.11
N PHE A 101 -21.78 11.66 -4.89
CA PHE A 101 -22.37 10.86 -3.82
C PHE A 101 -23.68 10.16 -4.21
N ASN A 102 -24.57 10.89 -4.88
CA ASN A 102 -25.88 10.38 -5.30
C ASN A 102 -25.83 9.33 -6.42
N LEU A 103 -24.67 9.09 -7.02
CA LEU A 103 -24.46 8.11 -8.07
C LEU A 103 -23.76 6.83 -7.55
N ILE A 104 -23.47 6.75 -6.25
CA ILE A 104 -22.81 5.59 -5.66
C ILE A 104 -23.85 4.60 -5.18
N SER A 105 -23.85 3.39 -5.74
CA SER A 105 -24.72 2.32 -5.29
C SER A 105 -24.23 1.68 -3.98
N ASP A 106 -25.13 0.98 -3.27
CA ASP A 106 -24.77 0.22 -2.07
C ASP A 106 -23.73 -0.87 -2.37
N GLU A 107 -23.76 -1.44 -3.56
CA GLU A 107 -22.79 -2.45 -4.00
C GLU A 107 -21.39 -1.83 -4.14
N GLU A 108 -21.29 -0.68 -4.79
CA GLU A 108 -20.02 0.04 -4.90
C GLU A 108 -19.46 0.50 -3.54
N TRP A 109 -20.33 0.83 -2.58
CA TRP A 109 -19.91 1.08 -1.20
C TRP A 109 -19.32 -0.18 -0.56
N ARG A 110 -19.99 -1.34 -0.70
CA ARG A 110 -19.50 -2.61 -0.16
C ARG A 110 -18.18 -3.00 -0.80
N ASP A 111 -18.08 -2.92 -2.12
CA ASP A 111 -16.84 -3.20 -2.85
C ASP A 111 -15.66 -2.35 -2.37
N ASP A 112 -15.88 -1.05 -2.17
CA ASP A 112 -14.83 -0.14 -1.72
C ASP A 112 -14.40 -0.42 -0.26
N ILE A 113 -15.36 -0.76 0.60
CA ILE A 113 -15.13 -1.17 1.99
C ILE A 113 -14.38 -2.50 2.03
N ASP A 114 -14.80 -3.50 1.27
CA ASP A 114 -14.16 -4.82 1.25
C ASP A 114 -12.72 -4.74 0.74
N LEU A 115 -12.51 -4.00 -0.37
CA LEU A 115 -11.19 -3.87 -0.96
C LEU A 115 -10.17 -3.12 -0.07
N LYS A 116 -10.59 -2.05 0.60
CA LYS A 116 -9.65 -1.11 1.23
C LYS A 116 -9.61 -1.20 2.75
N LEU A 117 -10.76 -1.50 3.37
CA LEU A 117 -10.87 -1.55 4.83
C LEU A 117 -10.88 -2.98 5.34
N MET A 118 -11.80 -3.82 4.84
CA MET A 118 -11.91 -5.19 5.33
C MET A 118 -10.68 -6.03 4.98
N ALA A 119 -10.10 -5.83 3.80
CA ALA A 119 -8.83 -6.47 3.44
C ALA A 119 -7.72 -6.14 4.45
N ALA A 120 -7.53 -4.85 4.79
CA ALA A 120 -6.54 -4.43 5.76
C ALA A 120 -6.82 -4.98 7.18
N ILE A 121 -8.09 -5.05 7.59
CA ILE A 121 -8.50 -5.64 8.88
C ILE A 121 -8.17 -7.12 8.92
N ARG A 122 -8.56 -7.89 7.89
CA ARG A 122 -8.35 -9.34 7.80
C ARG A 122 -6.86 -9.68 7.82
N LEU A 123 -6.09 -9.04 6.96
CA LEU A 123 -4.64 -9.27 6.86
C LEU A 123 -3.89 -8.87 8.13
N SER A 124 -4.22 -7.71 8.72
CA SER A 124 -3.60 -7.28 9.98
C SER A 124 -3.89 -8.26 11.12
N ARG A 125 -5.10 -8.83 11.19
CA ARG A 125 -5.47 -9.83 12.19
C ARG A 125 -4.66 -11.12 12.04
N LEU A 126 -4.42 -11.56 10.81
CA LEU A 126 -3.69 -12.80 10.53
C LEU A 126 -2.21 -12.72 10.90
N VAL A 127 -1.56 -11.56 10.74
CA VAL A 127 -0.14 -11.39 11.11
C VAL A 127 0.06 -11.05 12.59
N TRP A 128 -1.01 -10.68 13.31
CA TRP A 128 -0.92 -10.03 14.61
C TRP A 128 -0.27 -10.86 15.71
N GLU A 129 -0.68 -12.11 15.86
CA GLU A 129 -0.17 -12.97 16.94
C GLU A 129 1.30 -13.35 16.73
N ASP A 130 1.72 -13.61 15.50
CA ASP A 130 3.12 -13.88 15.19
C ASP A 130 4.01 -12.65 15.48
N MET A 131 3.54 -11.45 15.10
CA MET A 131 4.24 -10.20 15.43
C MET A 131 4.34 -9.98 16.94
N LYS A 132 3.28 -10.29 17.70
CA LYS A 132 3.29 -10.21 19.18
C LYS A 132 4.31 -11.16 19.79
N GLN A 133 4.33 -12.42 19.34
CA GLN A 133 5.28 -13.43 19.83
C GLN A 133 6.73 -13.03 19.55
N LYS A 134 7.00 -12.51 18.34
CA LYS A 134 8.31 -12.00 17.94
C LYS A 134 8.69 -10.69 18.62
N LYS A 135 7.74 -9.98 19.24
CA LYS A 135 7.89 -8.60 19.74
C LYS A 135 8.46 -7.67 18.67
N TRP A 136 8.01 -7.84 17.45
CA TRP A 136 8.41 -7.04 16.31
C TRP A 136 7.37 -7.17 15.19
N GLY A 137 6.91 -6.05 14.67
CA GLY A 137 6.01 -5.99 13.54
C GLY A 137 5.93 -4.60 12.93
N ARG A 138 5.69 -4.54 11.63
CA ARG A 138 5.48 -3.29 10.89
C ARG A 138 4.26 -3.42 9.99
N ILE A 139 3.26 -2.57 10.21
CA ILE A 139 2.06 -2.52 9.37
C ILE A 139 1.95 -1.12 8.75
N ILE A 140 1.90 -1.07 7.43
CA ILE A 140 1.80 0.18 6.67
C ILE A 140 0.52 0.15 5.84
N ASN A 141 -0.38 1.10 6.11
CA ASN A 141 -1.62 1.24 5.37
C ASN A 141 -1.46 2.36 4.32
N LEU A 142 -1.53 2.02 3.02
CA LEU A 142 -1.58 3.03 1.97
C LEU A 142 -2.97 3.62 1.89
N LEU A 143 -3.06 4.88 2.20
CA LEU A 143 -4.26 5.69 2.13
C LEU A 143 -4.07 6.83 1.11
N ASN A 144 -4.89 7.84 1.14
CA ASN A 144 -4.69 9.07 0.38
C ASN A 144 -5.00 10.31 1.23
N VAL A 145 -4.56 11.46 0.77
CA VAL A 145 -4.74 12.73 1.50
C VAL A 145 -6.20 13.12 1.73
N TYR A 146 -7.12 12.63 0.90
CA TYR A 146 -8.56 12.85 1.10
C TYR A 146 -9.12 12.12 2.34
N ALA A 147 -8.35 11.23 2.98
CA ALA A 147 -8.70 10.68 4.28
C ALA A 147 -8.73 11.76 5.39
N LYS A 148 -7.85 12.78 5.29
CA LYS A 148 -7.78 13.92 6.22
C LYS A 148 -8.62 15.12 5.76
N ALA A 149 -8.62 15.39 4.46
CA ALA A 149 -9.25 16.56 3.86
C ALA A 149 -10.16 16.15 2.69
N PRO A 150 -11.28 15.48 2.96
CA PRO A 150 -12.20 15.05 1.91
C PRO A 150 -12.80 16.26 1.20
N GLY A 151 -12.87 16.19 -0.14
CA GLY A 151 -13.57 17.16 -0.97
C GLY A 151 -14.92 16.62 -1.46
N ALA A 152 -15.66 17.42 -2.20
CA ALA A 152 -16.81 16.94 -2.94
C ALA A 152 -16.41 15.85 -3.94
N GLU A 153 -17.31 14.92 -4.22
CA GLU A 153 -17.14 13.84 -5.21
C GLU A 153 -15.96 12.88 -4.95
N THR A 154 -15.47 12.82 -3.71
CA THR A 154 -14.38 11.89 -3.31
C THR A 154 -14.86 10.61 -2.65
N ALA A 155 -16.17 10.46 -2.38
CA ALA A 155 -16.76 9.23 -1.86
C ALA A 155 -16.85 8.14 -2.95
N PRO A 156 -16.83 6.84 -2.61
CA PRO A 156 -16.65 6.25 -1.28
C PRO A 156 -15.18 6.29 -0.81
N THR A 157 -14.22 6.54 -1.71
CA THR A 157 -12.79 6.41 -1.47
C THR A 157 -12.29 7.21 -0.25
N SER A 158 -12.70 8.46 -0.07
CA SER A 158 -12.28 9.27 1.07
C SER A 158 -12.78 8.71 2.40
N VAL A 159 -14.01 8.18 2.42
CA VAL A 159 -14.65 7.63 3.62
C VAL A 159 -13.95 6.35 4.08
N THR A 160 -13.72 5.41 3.16
CA THR A 160 -13.01 4.16 3.48
C THR A 160 -11.56 4.41 3.90
N ARG A 161 -10.90 5.39 3.28
CA ARG A 161 -9.54 5.79 3.66
C ARG A 161 -9.50 6.50 5.01
N ALA A 162 -10.49 7.30 5.38
CA ALA A 162 -10.62 7.88 6.72
C ALA A 162 -10.84 6.79 7.78
N ALA A 163 -11.65 5.77 7.50
CA ALA A 163 -11.79 4.60 8.36
C ALA A 163 -10.46 3.84 8.52
N GLY A 164 -9.68 3.68 7.44
CA GLY A 164 -8.33 3.10 7.48
C GLY A 164 -7.35 3.91 8.34
N MET A 165 -7.49 5.24 8.37
CA MET A 165 -6.70 6.11 9.26
C MET A 165 -7.06 5.88 10.73
N ALA A 166 -8.35 5.74 11.05
CA ALA A 166 -8.81 5.40 12.40
C ALA A 166 -8.31 4.00 12.82
N LEU A 167 -8.40 3.00 11.92
CA LEU A 167 -7.87 1.65 12.13
C LEU A 167 -6.37 1.69 12.45
N THR A 168 -5.59 2.46 11.69
CA THR A 168 -4.15 2.66 11.93
C THR A 168 -3.90 3.12 13.36
N LYS A 169 -4.69 4.08 13.86
CA LYS A 169 -4.52 4.61 15.21
C LYS A 169 -4.87 3.61 16.29
N VAL A 170 -5.95 2.86 16.13
CA VAL A 170 -6.37 1.79 17.08
C VAL A 170 -5.28 0.71 17.16
N LEU A 171 -4.88 0.15 16.00
CA LEU A 171 -3.87 -0.91 15.96
C LEU A 171 -2.51 -0.45 16.50
N SER A 172 -2.13 0.82 16.29
CA SER A 172 -0.88 1.35 16.82
C SER A 172 -0.86 1.40 18.36
N ALA A 173 -1.98 1.75 18.97
CA ALA A 173 -2.10 1.79 20.43
C ALA A 173 -2.05 0.37 21.04
N GLU A 174 -2.73 -0.59 20.41
CA GLU A 174 -2.74 -1.98 20.86
C GLU A 174 -1.39 -2.69 20.64
N GLY A 175 -0.70 -2.36 19.54
CA GLY A 175 0.55 -3.01 19.13
C GLY A 175 1.80 -2.46 19.81
N ALA A 176 1.77 -1.23 20.33
CA ALA A 176 2.95 -0.50 20.79
C ALA A 176 3.76 -1.27 21.86
N SER A 177 3.10 -1.87 22.86
CA SER A 177 3.76 -2.66 23.91
C SER A 177 4.45 -3.92 23.42
N HIS A 178 4.11 -4.34 22.21
CA HIS A 178 4.70 -5.50 21.53
C HIS A 178 5.67 -5.12 20.40
N ASN A 179 6.04 -3.83 20.29
CA ASN A 179 6.87 -3.30 19.19
C ASN A 179 6.25 -3.57 17.80
N ILE A 180 4.91 -3.61 17.73
CA ILE A 180 4.18 -3.61 16.48
C ILE A 180 3.85 -2.17 16.14
N LEU A 181 4.52 -1.62 15.12
CA LEU A 181 4.34 -0.23 14.71
C LEU A 181 3.40 -0.17 13.51
N VAL A 182 2.35 0.62 13.64
CA VAL A 182 1.31 0.72 12.60
C VAL A 182 1.21 2.17 12.15
N ASN A 183 1.49 2.42 10.87
CA ASN A 183 1.46 3.76 10.30
C ASN A 183 0.67 3.79 8.99
N ALA A 184 0.18 4.96 8.62
CA ALA A 184 -0.46 5.20 7.34
C ALA A 184 0.37 6.17 6.49
N MET A 185 0.48 5.87 5.20
CA MET A 185 1.00 6.77 4.18
C MET A 185 -0.16 7.36 3.41
N LEU A 186 -0.33 8.68 3.46
CA LEU A 186 -1.38 9.41 2.76
C LEU A 186 -0.81 9.99 1.48
N ILE A 187 -0.99 9.26 0.39
CA ILE A 187 -0.43 9.66 -0.90
C ILE A 187 -1.31 10.69 -1.60
N GLY A 188 -0.65 11.67 -2.23
CA GLY A 188 -1.26 12.62 -3.15
C GLY A 188 -1.26 12.09 -4.59
N PHE A 189 -0.83 12.93 -5.52
CA PHE A 189 -0.66 12.56 -6.92
C PHE A 189 0.73 11.94 -7.14
N ILE A 190 0.75 10.63 -7.38
CA ILE A 190 1.97 9.85 -7.65
C ILE A 190 1.85 9.23 -9.03
N GLU A 191 2.94 9.23 -9.78
CA GLU A 191 3.05 8.52 -11.06
C GLU A 191 2.80 7.03 -10.85
N SER A 192 1.81 6.49 -11.54
CA SER A 192 1.36 5.12 -11.34
C SER A 192 0.63 4.60 -12.58
N ASP A 193 0.35 3.30 -12.60
CA ASP A 193 -0.47 2.70 -13.67
C ASP A 193 -1.89 3.29 -13.75
N GLN A 194 -2.40 3.88 -12.67
CA GLN A 194 -3.68 4.60 -12.71
C GLN A 194 -3.57 5.87 -13.57
N ILE A 195 -2.44 6.56 -13.53
CA ILE A 195 -2.17 7.74 -14.37
C ILE A 195 -2.00 7.32 -15.84
N LYS A 196 -1.28 6.22 -16.11
CA LYS A 196 -1.17 5.68 -17.48
C LYS A 196 -2.53 5.33 -18.07
N ARG A 197 -3.39 4.64 -17.30
CA ARG A 197 -4.77 4.32 -17.74
C ARG A 197 -5.62 5.58 -17.95
N ARG A 198 -5.44 6.62 -17.14
CA ARG A 198 -6.11 7.91 -17.34
C ARG A 198 -5.65 8.57 -18.64
N TYR A 199 -4.36 8.55 -18.92
CA TYR A 199 -3.81 9.03 -20.18
C TYR A 199 -4.39 8.26 -21.38
N GLU A 200 -4.37 6.95 -21.35
CA GLU A 200 -4.96 6.09 -22.40
C GLU A 200 -6.46 6.38 -22.60
N ALA A 201 -7.21 6.55 -21.53
CA ALA A 201 -8.65 6.86 -21.58
C ALA A 201 -8.96 8.30 -22.02
N SER A 202 -8.01 9.24 -21.89
CA SER A 202 -8.20 10.65 -22.26
C SER A 202 -8.24 10.88 -23.76
N GLY A 203 -7.67 9.96 -24.55
CA GLY A 203 -7.49 10.15 -25.98
C GLY A 203 -6.55 11.31 -26.35
N SER A 204 -5.70 11.76 -25.41
CA SER A 204 -4.75 12.85 -25.65
C SER A 204 -3.77 12.49 -26.77
N ASN A 205 -3.45 13.47 -27.60
CA ASN A 205 -2.42 13.35 -28.64
C ASN A 205 -1.01 13.67 -28.11
N ASP A 206 -0.88 14.16 -26.87
CA ASP A 206 0.40 14.46 -26.24
C ASP A 206 1.14 13.18 -25.84
N SER A 207 2.42 13.29 -25.54
CA SER A 207 3.15 12.17 -24.93
C SER A 207 2.70 11.94 -23.48
N LEU A 208 2.84 10.70 -22.98
CA LEU A 208 2.57 10.38 -21.57
C LEU A 208 3.36 11.30 -20.61
N GLU A 209 4.61 11.59 -20.96
CA GLU A 209 5.47 12.49 -20.19
C GLU A 209 4.89 13.92 -20.11
N THR A 210 4.41 14.45 -21.23
CA THR A 210 3.72 15.75 -21.27
C THR A 210 2.46 15.73 -20.43
N PHE A 211 1.64 14.69 -20.55
CA PHE A 211 0.43 14.51 -19.74
C PHE A 211 0.73 14.48 -18.24
N ILE A 212 1.74 13.74 -17.81
CA ILE A 212 2.18 13.68 -16.40
C ILE A 212 2.67 15.05 -15.93
N ARG A 213 3.50 15.73 -16.72
CA ARG A 213 4.03 17.06 -16.39
C ARG A 213 2.90 18.09 -16.23
N GLU A 214 1.94 18.11 -17.15
CA GLU A 214 0.81 19.02 -17.08
C GLU A 214 -0.09 18.73 -15.89
N ALA A 215 -0.41 17.46 -15.66
CA ALA A 215 -1.18 17.03 -14.51
C ALA A 215 -0.50 17.35 -13.16
N GLY A 216 0.82 17.47 -13.14
CA GLY A 216 1.58 17.85 -11.95
C GLY A 216 1.82 19.37 -11.79
N SER A 217 1.70 20.15 -12.87
CA SER A 217 2.12 21.56 -12.90
C SER A 217 1.40 22.46 -11.90
N HIS A 218 0.16 22.12 -11.53
CA HIS A 218 -0.65 22.89 -10.58
C HIS A 218 -0.50 22.41 -9.13
N LEU A 219 0.29 21.35 -8.87
CA LEU A 219 0.60 20.92 -7.53
C LEU A 219 1.63 21.86 -6.88
N PRO A 220 1.66 22.01 -5.55
CA PRO A 220 2.60 22.92 -4.89
C PRO A 220 4.07 22.67 -5.25
N MET A 221 4.49 21.40 -5.41
CA MET A 221 5.85 21.05 -5.88
C MET A 221 6.03 21.16 -7.40
N GLY A 222 5.01 21.54 -8.18
CA GLY A 222 5.07 21.64 -9.64
C GLY A 222 5.22 20.32 -10.38
N ARG A 223 5.11 19.18 -9.69
CA ARG A 223 5.22 17.82 -10.26
C ARG A 223 4.45 16.79 -9.45
N MET A 224 4.17 15.67 -10.04
CA MET A 224 3.78 14.47 -9.31
C MET A 224 4.96 13.88 -8.53
N GLY A 225 4.69 13.11 -7.49
CA GLY A 225 5.68 12.25 -6.86
C GLY A 225 5.93 10.99 -7.70
N THR A 226 7.02 10.29 -7.43
CA THR A 226 7.34 9.01 -8.07
C THR A 226 7.01 7.82 -7.18
N ALA A 227 6.92 6.63 -7.78
CA ALA A 227 6.72 5.39 -7.05
C ALA A 227 7.91 5.07 -6.13
N GLU A 228 9.12 5.44 -6.54
CA GLU A 228 10.35 5.29 -5.77
C GLU A 228 10.36 6.19 -4.52
N GLU A 229 9.89 7.44 -4.62
CA GLU A 229 9.74 8.31 -3.46
C GLU A 229 8.77 7.70 -2.43
N CYS A 230 7.69 7.07 -2.91
CA CYS A 230 6.75 6.34 -2.06
C CYS A 230 7.42 5.10 -1.41
N ALA A 231 8.18 4.34 -2.19
CA ALA A 231 8.91 3.17 -1.71
C ALA A 231 9.96 3.52 -0.65
N ASN A 232 10.64 4.66 -0.78
CA ASN A 232 11.62 5.13 0.20
C ASN A 232 10.99 5.41 1.58
N LEU A 233 9.80 6.02 1.62
CA LEU A 233 9.08 6.23 2.88
C LEU A 233 8.61 4.90 3.46
N ALA A 234 8.07 3.98 2.65
CA ALA A 234 7.65 2.67 3.10
C ALA A 234 8.83 1.86 3.67
N LEU A 235 9.97 1.87 3.00
CA LEU A 235 11.21 1.22 3.45
C LEU A 235 11.68 1.78 4.80
N PHE A 236 11.68 3.10 4.96
CA PHE A 236 12.00 3.75 6.23
C PHE A 236 11.05 3.29 7.35
N LEU A 237 9.74 3.35 7.13
CA LEU A 237 8.73 2.96 8.11
C LEU A 237 8.76 1.46 8.44
N ALA A 238 9.20 0.62 7.52
CA ALA A 238 9.38 -0.82 7.72
C ALA A 238 10.64 -1.17 8.51
N SER A 239 11.56 -0.25 8.69
CA SER A 239 12.86 -0.48 9.32
C SER A 239 12.89 -0.15 10.82
N ASP A 240 14.00 -0.52 11.47
CA ASP A 240 14.27 -0.13 12.86
C ASP A 240 14.64 1.36 13.01
N ASN A 241 14.95 2.06 11.91
CA ASN A 241 15.17 3.50 11.90
C ASN A 241 13.89 4.30 12.25
N ALA A 242 12.71 3.69 12.08
CA ALA A 242 11.41 4.26 12.45
C ALA A 242 10.87 3.73 13.78
N SER A 243 11.72 3.15 14.65
CA SER A 243 11.32 2.40 15.85
C SER A 243 10.51 3.20 16.89
N TYR A 244 10.43 4.52 16.78
CA TYR A 244 9.61 5.37 17.66
C TYR A 244 8.48 6.09 16.93
N ILE A 245 8.13 5.63 15.70
CA ILE A 245 7.06 6.19 14.87
C ILE A 245 5.93 5.18 14.76
N THR A 246 4.79 5.45 15.42
CA THR A 246 3.58 4.62 15.34
C THR A 246 2.32 5.46 15.48
N GLY A 247 1.24 5.04 14.82
CA GLY A 247 -0.04 5.74 14.82
C GLY A 247 -0.05 7.05 14.04
N CYS A 248 0.93 7.24 13.17
CA CYS A 248 1.05 8.41 12.32
C CYS A 248 0.33 8.21 10.99
N ALA A 249 -0.28 9.28 10.49
CA ALA A 249 -0.81 9.39 9.13
C ALA A 249 0.02 10.44 8.39
N ILE A 250 1.02 9.99 7.65
CA ILE A 250 2.07 10.83 7.05
C ILE A 250 1.64 11.24 5.65
N ASN A 251 1.52 12.54 5.40
CA ASN A 251 1.25 13.07 4.07
C ASN A 251 2.49 12.91 3.19
N MET A 252 2.30 12.26 2.04
CA MET A 252 3.27 12.15 0.97
C MET A 252 2.63 12.67 -0.31
N ASP A 253 2.55 13.98 -0.43
CA ASP A 253 1.64 14.63 -1.39
C ASP A 253 2.21 15.90 -2.04
N GLY A 254 3.47 16.22 -1.81
CA GLY A 254 4.09 17.43 -2.36
C GLY A 254 3.45 18.74 -1.88
N GLY A 255 2.83 18.72 -0.69
CA GLY A 255 2.14 19.89 -0.11
C GLY A 255 0.71 20.11 -0.62
N LEU A 256 0.11 19.12 -1.27
CA LEU A 256 -1.25 19.20 -1.82
C LEU A 256 -2.32 19.38 -0.73
N SER A 257 -2.21 18.64 0.37
CA SER A 257 -3.15 18.70 1.48
C SER A 257 -3.01 20.02 2.24
N LYS A 258 -4.15 20.65 2.55
CA LYS A 258 -4.18 21.89 3.35
C LYS A 258 -4.12 21.61 4.87
N VAL A 259 -4.12 20.35 5.26
CA VAL A 259 -4.04 19.91 6.65
C VAL A 259 -2.83 19.01 6.86
N PRO A 260 -2.13 19.15 7.99
CA PRO A 260 -0.93 18.37 8.29
C PRO A 260 -1.24 16.90 8.55
#